data_92cfd5d7a10a06b1cc48811196cf7bff
#
_entry.id   92cfd5d7a10a06b1cc48811196cf7bff
#
_cell.length_a   1.000
_cell.length_b   1.000
_cell.length_c   1.000
_cell.angle_alpha   90.00
_cell.angle_beta   90.00
_cell.angle_gamma   90.00
#
_symmetry.space_group_name_H-M   'P 1'
#
loop_
_entity.id
_entity.type
_entity.pdbx_description
1 polymer ?
#
loop_
_entity_poly.entity_id
_entity_poly.type
_entity_poly.pdbx_seq_one_letter_code
_entity_poly.pdbx_strand_id
1 'polypeptide(L)'
;MENIEIHMLVCKKDLSMGLNCIKSLFKNKEFDQVPVFFHEDGSLDAGDIELLKKTINNSFVIEKKYADEIIRSYLSKYPFCEKYRFGKKSDIYLWHKIKTFDYFLLSKTKRVLGLDSDLLFVNKPEEVIHLVQENIPFYFPDVQSAYSFNEPKNEIPVLENVNTGLIFIPGEEYYNIESIENALSNLIRDEINYFPSWIEQSAFAHMFYMDGRYKSLNKSKNRIPFFQEVDIKKSECLHFVSYPDVRKLYNSYVSKMNFKENSKKIYEKTIEVEYDFKKIPLEIETYEDDLFLNFEFKWCIESVGINALSHQFKIKTPEEETVYEFGSNKYGFFIIKKPVDKIEIYHTYEWYGKKDWRKIEFL
;
A
#
# COMPACT_ATOMS: atom_id res chain seq x y z
N MET A 1 -11.77 -6.25 -19.73
CA MET A 1 -10.71 -5.27 -20.03
C MET A 1 -9.76 -5.88 -21.04
N GLU A 2 -9.88 -5.47 -22.29
CA GLU A 2 -9.06 -6.05 -23.36
C GLU A 2 -7.70 -5.36 -23.43
N ASN A 3 -6.66 -6.15 -23.75
CA ASN A 3 -5.30 -5.66 -24.01
C ASN A 3 -4.68 -4.80 -22.91
N ILE A 4 -4.93 -5.10 -21.64
CA ILE A 4 -4.25 -4.50 -20.50
C ILE A 4 -3.34 -5.53 -19.84
N GLU A 5 -2.23 -5.09 -19.29
CA GLU A 5 -1.30 -5.88 -18.48
C GLU A 5 -1.19 -5.27 -17.09
N ILE A 6 -1.22 -6.10 -16.05
CA ILE A 6 -0.88 -5.70 -14.70
C ILE A 6 0.59 -5.98 -14.48
N HIS A 7 1.36 -4.98 -14.07
CA HIS A 7 2.76 -5.11 -13.73
C HIS A 7 2.99 -4.81 -12.26
N MET A 8 3.70 -5.70 -11.57
CA MET A 8 4.01 -5.56 -10.15
C MET A 8 5.44 -5.99 -9.87
N LEU A 9 6.18 -5.17 -9.15
CA LEU A 9 7.45 -5.55 -8.60
C LEU A 9 7.26 -6.35 -7.32
N VAL A 10 7.96 -7.48 -7.19
CA VAL A 10 7.95 -8.31 -6.00
C VAL A 10 9.36 -8.68 -5.56
N CYS A 11 9.61 -8.63 -4.27
CA CYS A 11 10.77 -9.22 -3.65
C CYS A 11 10.34 -10.31 -2.66
N LYS A 12 11.25 -11.18 -2.26
CA LYS A 12 10.96 -12.28 -1.33
C LYS A 12 10.29 -11.80 -0.04
N LYS A 13 10.74 -10.67 0.45
CA LYS A 13 10.24 -10.05 1.68
C LYS A 13 8.76 -9.61 1.57
N ASP A 14 8.32 -9.18 0.38
CA ASP A 14 6.99 -8.61 0.15
C ASP A 14 6.08 -9.52 -0.69
N LEU A 15 6.51 -10.76 -0.94
CA LEU A 15 5.79 -11.73 -1.77
C LEU A 15 4.34 -11.94 -1.33
N SER A 16 4.12 -12.13 -0.03
CA SER A 16 2.77 -12.30 0.52
C SER A 16 1.89 -11.06 0.35
N MET A 17 2.48 -9.87 0.46
CA MET A 17 1.77 -8.61 0.24
C MET A 17 1.35 -8.49 -1.23
N GLY A 18 2.26 -8.75 -2.17
CA GLY A 18 1.95 -8.75 -3.60
C GLY A 18 0.85 -9.73 -3.98
N LEU A 19 0.88 -10.95 -3.43
CA LEU A 19 -0.19 -11.93 -3.63
C LEU A 19 -1.55 -11.43 -3.10
N ASN A 20 -1.57 -10.83 -1.91
CA ASN A 20 -2.80 -10.28 -1.34
C ASN A 20 -3.31 -9.06 -2.12
N CYS A 21 -2.41 -8.21 -2.64
CA CYS A 21 -2.78 -7.11 -3.52
C CYS A 21 -3.54 -7.63 -4.74
N ILE A 22 -2.95 -8.56 -5.49
CA ILE A 22 -3.59 -9.12 -6.70
C ILE A 22 -4.89 -9.86 -6.36
N LYS A 23 -4.91 -10.69 -5.30
CA LYS A 23 -6.14 -11.37 -4.87
C LYS A 23 -7.25 -10.38 -4.52
N SER A 24 -6.93 -9.28 -3.84
CA SER A 24 -7.91 -8.26 -3.49
C SER A 24 -8.46 -7.54 -4.73
N LEU A 25 -7.61 -7.28 -5.73
CA LEU A 25 -8.04 -6.72 -7.01
C LEU A 25 -8.91 -7.72 -7.79
N PHE A 26 -8.54 -9.00 -7.85
CA PHE A 26 -9.22 -10.06 -8.60
C PHE A 26 -10.57 -10.48 -8.01
N LYS A 27 -10.93 -10.03 -6.81
CA LYS A 27 -12.32 -10.11 -6.34
C LYS A 27 -13.29 -9.38 -7.27
N ASN A 28 -12.76 -8.49 -8.10
CA ASN A 28 -13.52 -7.77 -9.12
C ASN A 28 -13.34 -8.47 -10.47
N LYS A 29 -14.45 -9.00 -11.00
CA LYS A 29 -14.49 -9.77 -12.25
C LYS A 29 -13.88 -9.04 -13.45
N GLU A 30 -13.83 -7.72 -13.39
CA GLU A 30 -13.25 -6.89 -14.44
C GLU A 30 -11.74 -7.13 -14.62
N PHE A 31 -11.05 -7.60 -13.57
CA PHE A 31 -9.60 -7.83 -13.57
C PHE A 31 -9.19 -9.31 -13.53
N ASP A 32 -10.08 -10.24 -13.22
CA ASP A 32 -9.77 -11.64 -12.92
C ASP A 32 -9.07 -12.41 -14.06
N GLN A 33 -9.22 -11.96 -15.31
CA GLN A 33 -8.60 -12.54 -16.51
C GLN A 33 -7.42 -11.69 -17.04
N VAL A 34 -7.11 -10.56 -16.42
CA VAL A 34 -6.01 -9.71 -16.86
C VAL A 34 -4.68 -10.38 -16.55
N PRO A 35 -3.74 -10.47 -17.52
CA PRO A 35 -2.43 -11.06 -17.25
C PRO A 35 -1.62 -10.22 -16.27
N VAL A 36 -0.95 -10.92 -15.34
CA VAL A 36 -0.09 -10.31 -14.30
C VAL A 36 1.35 -10.63 -14.58
N PHE A 37 2.18 -9.61 -14.70
CA PHE A 37 3.62 -9.70 -14.86
C PHE A 37 4.31 -9.30 -13.56
N PHE A 38 4.86 -10.29 -12.87
CA PHE A 38 5.68 -10.07 -11.68
C PHE A 38 7.12 -9.82 -12.08
N HIS A 39 7.63 -8.63 -11.81
CA HIS A 39 9.05 -8.30 -11.97
C HIS A 39 9.77 -8.68 -10.68
N GLU A 40 10.74 -9.58 -10.76
CA GLU A 40 11.53 -9.95 -9.59
C GLU A 40 12.81 -9.13 -9.49
N ASP A 41 13.28 -8.91 -8.27
CA ASP A 41 14.45 -8.07 -7.98
C ASP A 41 15.77 -8.87 -7.83
N GLY A 42 15.72 -10.17 -8.04
CA GLY A 42 16.82 -11.11 -7.85
C GLY A 42 16.79 -11.83 -6.49
N SER A 43 15.76 -11.58 -5.67
CA SER A 43 15.66 -12.18 -4.33
C SER A 43 14.78 -13.45 -4.29
N LEU A 44 13.97 -13.71 -5.32
CA LEU A 44 13.07 -14.85 -5.37
C LEU A 44 13.82 -16.14 -5.69
N ASP A 45 13.45 -17.21 -5.02
CA ASP A 45 13.89 -18.56 -5.38
C ASP A 45 12.85 -19.28 -6.26
N ALA A 46 13.19 -20.49 -6.72
CA ALA A 46 12.31 -21.28 -7.58
C ALA A 46 10.96 -21.61 -6.93
N GLY A 47 10.94 -21.84 -5.61
CA GLY A 47 9.70 -22.08 -4.85
C GLY A 47 8.80 -20.86 -4.80
N ASP A 48 9.39 -19.66 -4.63
CA ASP A 48 8.66 -18.40 -4.65
C ASP A 48 8.02 -18.15 -6.03
N ILE A 49 8.75 -18.43 -7.10
CA ILE A 49 8.27 -18.28 -8.49
C ILE A 49 7.13 -19.28 -8.77
N GLU A 50 7.25 -20.52 -8.31
CA GLU A 50 6.20 -21.52 -8.44
C GLU A 50 4.95 -21.11 -7.65
N LEU A 51 5.11 -20.58 -6.44
CA LEU A 51 4.02 -20.08 -5.62
C LEU A 51 3.24 -18.96 -6.32
N LEU A 52 3.92 -17.99 -6.95
CA LEU A 52 3.27 -16.93 -7.72
C LEU A 52 2.42 -17.52 -8.85
N LYS A 53 3.01 -18.39 -9.69
CA LYS A 53 2.36 -19.00 -10.85
C LYS A 53 1.16 -19.89 -10.45
N LYS A 54 1.27 -20.60 -9.32
CA LYS A 54 0.21 -21.46 -8.79
C LYS A 54 -0.95 -20.67 -8.18
N THR A 55 -0.62 -19.52 -7.56
CA THR A 55 -1.60 -18.75 -6.79
C THR A 55 -2.41 -17.80 -7.65
N ILE A 56 -1.80 -17.22 -8.68
CA ILE A 56 -2.43 -16.26 -9.58
C ILE A 56 -2.51 -16.86 -10.98
N ASN A 57 -3.71 -17.17 -11.44
CA ASN A 57 -3.94 -17.62 -12.80
C ASN A 57 -3.50 -16.53 -13.78
N ASN A 58 -3.01 -16.94 -14.96
CA ASN A 58 -2.54 -16.04 -16.01
C ASN A 58 -1.42 -15.08 -15.51
N SER A 59 -0.48 -15.61 -14.71
CA SER A 59 0.66 -14.84 -14.22
C SER A 59 1.98 -15.28 -14.85
N PHE A 60 2.87 -14.32 -15.02
CA PHE A 60 4.19 -14.46 -15.60
C PHE A 60 5.22 -13.83 -14.67
N VAL A 61 6.38 -14.45 -14.52
CA VAL A 61 7.49 -13.86 -13.77
C VAL A 61 8.55 -13.42 -14.75
N ILE A 62 8.92 -12.16 -14.69
CA ILE A 62 10.01 -11.55 -15.46
C ILE A 62 11.26 -11.57 -14.58
N GLU A 63 12.17 -12.48 -14.90
CA GLU A 63 13.43 -12.60 -14.18
C GLU A 63 14.32 -11.37 -14.41
N LYS A 64 14.89 -10.85 -13.33
CA LYS A 64 15.74 -9.66 -13.35
C LYS A 64 16.85 -9.74 -14.39
N LYS A 65 17.52 -10.90 -14.52
CA LYS A 65 18.61 -11.08 -15.46
C LYS A 65 18.14 -10.85 -16.91
N TYR A 66 17.01 -11.41 -17.28
CA TYR A 66 16.41 -11.24 -18.60
C TYR A 66 15.97 -9.78 -18.84
N ALA A 67 15.31 -9.20 -17.84
CA ALA A 67 14.90 -7.79 -17.89
C ALA A 67 16.12 -6.86 -18.08
N ASP A 68 17.19 -7.07 -17.31
CA ASP A 68 18.40 -6.25 -17.36
C ASP A 68 19.04 -6.21 -18.76
N GLU A 69 19.05 -7.33 -19.49
CA GLU A 69 19.59 -7.42 -20.86
C GLU A 69 18.79 -6.56 -21.83
N ILE A 70 17.47 -6.70 -21.80
CA ILE A 70 16.57 -5.97 -22.71
C ILE A 70 16.56 -4.46 -22.37
N ILE A 71 16.38 -4.13 -21.09
CA ILE A 71 16.28 -2.73 -20.64
C ILE A 71 17.58 -1.98 -20.90
N ARG A 72 18.76 -2.62 -20.74
CA ARG A 72 20.03 -1.99 -21.08
C ARG A 72 20.10 -1.60 -22.55
N SER A 73 19.62 -2.45 -23.45
CA SER A 73 19.55 -2.13 -24.87
C SER A 73 18.66 -0.92 -25.15
N TYR A 74 17.49 -0.83 -24.51
CA TYR A 74 16.60 0.32 -24.65
C TYR A 74 17.22 1.62 -24.12
N LEU A 75 17.83 1.55 -22.93
CA LEU A 75 18.35 2.71 -22.22
C LEU A 75 19.70 3.21 -22.74
N SER A 76 20.36 2.49 -23.64
CA SER A 76 21.67 2.89 -24.21
C SER A 76 21.68 4.29 -24.87
N LYS A 77 20.51 4.80 -25.27
CA LYS A 77 20.31 6.14 -25.85
C LYS A 77 20.02 7.21 -24.79
N TYR A 78 19.80 6.82 -23.54
CA TYR A 78 19.35 7.66 -22.44
C TYR A 78 20.31 7.52 -21.25
N PRO A 79 21.43 8.26 -21.25
CA PRO A 79 22.55 8.02 -20.33
C PRO A 79 22.19 8.19 -18.84
N PHE A 80 21.27 9.09 -18.50
CA PHE A 80 20.84 9.26 -17.12
C PHE A 80 19.84 8.18 -16.70
N CYS A 81 18.96 7.73 -17.58
CA CYS A 81 18.11 6.57 -17.35
C CYS A 81 18.95 5.30 -17.15
N GLU A 82 19.95 5.07 -18.02
CA GLU A 82 20.87 3.94 -17.88
C GLU A 82 21.68 4.02 -16.59
N LYS A 83 22.25 5.19 -16.28
CA LYS A 83 22.97 5.44 -15.01
C LYS A 83 22.07 5.20 -13.81
N TYR A 84 20.80 5.63 -13.84
CA TYR A 84 19.86 5.42 -12.76
C TYR A 84 19.49 3.95 -12.60
N ARG A 85 19.14 3.25 -13.68
CA ARG A 85 18.71 1.84 -13.65
C ARG A 85 19.85 0.87 -13.26
N PHE A 86 21.08 1.12 -13.71
CA PHE A 86 22.23 0.19 -13.60
C PHE A 86 23.41 0.75 -12.79
N GLY A 87 23.37 1.96 -12.32
CA GLY A 87 24.46 2.58 -11.57
C GLY A 87 24.67 1.93 -10.21
N LYS A 88 25.96 1.79 -9.82
CA LYS A 88 26.39 1.07 -8.61
C LYS A 88 26.05 1.74 -7.28
N LYS A 89 25.59 3.00 -7.25
CA LYS A 89 25.28 3.68 -6.00
C LYS A 89 23.96 3.18 -5.42
N SER A 90 24.07 2.48 -4.34
CA SER A 90 23.04 1.93 -3.43
C SER A 90 22.03 0.96 -4.07
N ASP A 91 22.32 -0.33 -3.97
CA ASP A 91 21.36 -1.41 -4.22
C ASP A 91 20.12 -1.34 -3.29
N ILE A 92 20.14 -0.43 -2.31
CA ILE A 92 19.09 -0.26 -1.30
C ILE A 92 17.74 0.13 -1.91
N TYR A 93 17.72 0.78 -3.09
CA TYR A 93 16.49 1.21 -3.78
C TYR A 93 16.35 0.61 -5.19
N LEU A 94 16.86 -0.60 -5.39
CA LEU A 94 16.82 -1.27 -6.68
C LEU A 94 15.39 -1.39 -7.24
N TRP A 95 14.42 -1.65 -6.37
CA TRP A 95 13.00 -1.78 -6.74
C TRP A 95 12.43 -0.54 -7.44
N HIS A 96 12.71 0.67 -6.95
CA HIS A 96 12.24 1.89 -7.61
C HIS A 96 12.80 2.03 -9.03
N LYS A 97 14.07 1.62 -9.22
CA LYS A 97 14.74 1.68 -10.53
C LYS A 97 14.13 0.70 -11.53
N ILE A 98 13.75 -0.49 -11.08
CA ILE A 98 13.08 -1.51 -11.90
C ILE A 98 11.71 -0.97 -12.33
N LYS A 99 10.88 -0.53 -11.41
CA LYS A 99 9.53 -0.04 -11.70
C LYS A 99 9.52 1.09 -12.74
N THR A 100 10.49 2.02 -12.64
CA THR A 100 10.56 3.20 -13.52
C THR A 100 10.54 2.82 -15.00
N PHE A 101 11.20 1.74 -15.38
CA PHE A 101 11.39 1.37 -16.79
C PHE A 101 10.73 0.06 -17.18
N ASP A 102 10.89 -0.97 -16.34
CA ASP A 102 10.61 -2.34 -16.74
C ASP A 102 9.12 -2.57 -17.00
N TYR A 103 8.24 -1.95 -16.21
CA TYR A 103 6.80 -2.12 -16.37
C TYR A 103 6.34 -1.75 -17.77
N PHE A 104 6.74 -0.60 -18.25
CA PHE A 104 6.29 -0.12 -19.55
C PHE A 104 7.14 -0.69 -20.70
N LEU A 105 8.47 -0.67 -20.57
CA LEU A 105 9.34 -1.07 -21.67
C LEU A 105 9.21 -2.56 -22.00
N LEU A 106 8.97 -3.43 -21.02
CA LEU A 106 8.77 -4.87 -21.20
C LEU A 106 7.30 -5.26 -21.49
N SER A 107 6.36 -4.35 -21.34
CA SER A 107 4.96 -4.60 -21.70
C SER A 107 4.81 -4.81 -23.21
N LYS A 108 3.99 -5.80 -23.58
CA LYS A 108 3.66 -6.10 -24.99
C LYS A 108 2.52 -5.23 -25.50
N THR A 109 1.54 -4.96 -24.65
CA THR A 109 0.33 -4.22 -25.03
C THR A 109 0.51 -2.71 -24.95
N LYS A 110 1.53 -2.25 -24.19
CA LYS A 110 1.74 -0.84 -23.84
C LYS A 110 0.57 -0.19 -23.07
N ARG A 111 -0.38 -1.01 -22.60
CA ARG A 111 -1.44 -0.62 -21.67
C ARG A 111 -1.17 -1.24 -20.32
N VAL A 112 -0.56 -0.46 -19.44
CA VAL A 112 0.04 -0.93 -18.19
C VAL A 112 -0.71 -0.39 -16.99
N LEU A 113 -1.24 -1.28 -16.16
CA LEU A 113 -1.64 -0.99 -14.79
C LEU A 113 -0.51 -1.40 -13.86
N GLY A 114 0.25 -0.42 -13.40
CA GLY A 114 1.38 -0.62 -12.48
C GLY A 114 0.92 -0.60 -11.03
N LEU A 115 1.30 -1.63 -10.26
CA LEU A 115 0.94 -1.81 -8.87
C LEU A 115 2.18 -1.97 -7.99
N ASP A 116 2.18 -1.33 -6.82
CA ASP A 116 3.08 -1.69 -5.73
C ASP A 116 2.51 -2.89 -4.95
N SER A 117 3.38 -3.70 -4.38
CA SER A 117 3.00 -4.89 -3.63
C SER A 117 2.23 -4.60 -2.33
N ASP A 118 2.37 -3.38 -1.80
CA ASP A 118 1.78 -2.92 -0.55
C ASP A 118 0.43 -2.18 -0.72
N LEU A 119 -0.23 -2.39 -1.86
CA LEU A 119 -1.62 -1.98 -2.07
C LEU A 119 -2.60 -3.03 -1.56
N LEU A 120 -3.80 -2.57 -1.17
CA LEU A 120 -4.91 -3.44 -0.80
C LEU A 120 -6.23 -2.84 -1.28
N PHE A 121 -6.93 -3.53 -2.17
CA PHE A 121 -8.25 -3.14 -2.64
C PHE A 121 -9.31 -3.62 -1.65
N VAL A 122 -9.81 -2.70 -0.84
CA VAL A 122 -10.72 -3.00 0.28
C VAL A 122 -12.19 -3.04 -0.14
N ASN A 123 -12.51 -2.38 -1.24
CA ASN A 123 -13.81 -2.44 -1.91
C ASN A 123 -13.60 -2.46 -3.42
N LYS A 124 -14.71 -2.56 -4.18
CA LYS A 124 -14.68 -2.49 -5.64
C LYS A 124 -14.04 -1.16 -6.08
N PRO A 125 -12.94 -1.16 -6.85
CA PRO A 125 -12.25 0.06 -7.29
C PRO A 125 -12.97 0.67 -8.51
N GLU A 126 -14.15 1.21 -8.31
CA GLU A 126 -15.02 1.70 -9.39
C GLU A 126 -14.37 2.81 -10.22
N GLU A 127 -13.65 3.71 -9.55
CA GLU A 127 -12.94 4.79 -10.24
C GLU A 127 -11.81 4.23 -11.13
N VAL A 128 -11.02 3.29 -10.62
CA VAL A 128 -9.94 2.62 -11.39
C VAL A 128 -10.52 1.88 -12.58
N ILE A 129 -11.60 1.10 -12.38
CA ILE A 129 -12.29 0.36 -13.44
C ILE A 129 -12.73 1.33 -14.55
N HIS A 130 -13.41 2.41 -14.18
CA HIS A 130 -13.90 3.41 -15.12
C HIS A 130 -12.76 4.06 -15.92
N LEU A 131 -11.71 4.55 -15.24
CA LEU A 131 -10.60 5.23 -15.91
C LEU A 131 -9.82 4.28 -16.84
N VAL A 132 -9.66 3.01 -16.46
CA VAL A 132 -9.03 2.01 -17.33
C VAL A 132 -9.89 1.71 -18.57
N GLN A 133 -11.21 1.60 -18.41
CA GLN A 133 -12.14 1.37 -19.53
C GLN A 133 -12.13 2.55 -20.52
N GLU A 134 -12.09 3.76 -20.01
CA GLU A 134 -12.06 5.00 -20.82
C GLU A 134 -10.67 5.36 -21.36
N ASN A 135 -9.63 4.55 -21.08
CA ASN A 135 -8.23 4.84 -21.46
C ASN A 135 -7.72 6.18 -20.89
N ILE A 136 -8.13 6.55 -19.71
CA ILE A 136 -7.70 7.78 -19.05
C ILE A 136 -6.50 7.47 -18.14
N PRO A 137 -5.32 8.06 -18.36
CA PRO A 137 -4.16 7.84 -17.54
C PRO A 137 -4.37 8.42 -16.14
N PHE A 138 -3.87 7.72 -15.12
CA PHE A 138 -4.00 8.17 -13.73
C PHE A 138 -2.84 7.73 -12.85
N TYR A 139 -2.80 8.35 -11.66
CA TYR A 139 -1.88 8.02 -10.58
C TYR A 139 -2.58 8.04 -9.22
N PHE A 140 -1.98 7.35 -8.25
CA PHE A 140 -2.45 7.36 -6.86
C PHE A 140 -2.12 8.72 -6.20
N PRO A 141 -3.04 9.32 -5.41
CA PRO A 141 -2.77 10.57 -4.71
C PRO A 141 -1.88 10.35 -3.49
N ASP A 142 -0.81 11.14 -3.36
CA ASP A 142 -0.04 11.20 -2.12
C ASP A 142 -0.66 12.17 -1.10
N VAL A 143 -0.25 12.04 0.16
CA VAL A 143 -0.63 12.98 1.23
C VAL A 143 0.20 14.26 1.17
N GLN A 144 1.40 14.16 0.58
CA GLN A 144 2.35 15.24 0.39
C GLN A 144 3.17 15.04 -0.89
N SER A 145 3.77 16.11 -1.40
CA SER A 145 4.72 16.01 -2.51
C SER A 145 6.06 15.48 -2.00
N ALA A 146 6.22 14.15 -2.03
CA ALA A 146 7.46 13.47 -1.62
C ALA A 146 8.40 13.37 -2.84
N TYR A 147 9.18 14.44 -3.09
CA TYR A 147 10.07 14.54 -4.23
C TYR A 147 11.53 14.76 -3.84
N SER A 148 12.41 14.30 -4.70
CA SER A 148 13.86 14.37 -4.54
C SER A 148 14.44 15.58 -5.24
N PHE A 149 13.99 16.78 -4.88
CA PHE A 149 14.59 18.02 -5.39
C PHE A 149 15.63 18.52 -4.40
N ASN A 150 16.81 18.84 -4.95
CA ASN A 150 17.82 19.61 -4.20
C ASN A 150 17.40 21.08 -4.28
N GLU A 151 17.09 21.69 -3.14
CA GLU A 151 16.79 23.11 -2.99
C GLU A 151 17.74 24.04 -3.76
N PRO A 152 17.31 25.19 -4.16
CA PRO A 152 16.18 25.68 -4.93
C PRO A 152 16.54 25.99 -6.41
N LYS A 153 17.59 25.39 -6.98
CA LYS A 153 18.18 25.83 -8.25
C LYS A 153 17.80 25.02 -9.48
N ASN A 154 17.17 23.86 -9.32
CA ASN A 154 16.84 22.97 -10.43
C ASN A 154 15.40 22.48 -10.33
N GLU A 155 14.45 23.39 -10.17
CA GLU A 155 13.04 23.05 -10.18
C GLU A 155 12.61 22.66 -11.60
N ILE A 156 12.54 21.35 -11.82
CA ILE A 156 11.77 20.86 -12.96
C ILE A 156 10.28 20.90 -12.58
N PRO A 157 9.40 21.27 -13.50
CA PRO A 157 7.97 21.28 -13.22
C PRO A 157 7.46 19.87 -12.98
N VAL A 158 6.63 19.71 -11.95
CA VAL A 158 6.04 18.43 -11.54
C VAL A 158 4.58 18.58 -11.15
N LEU A 159 3.80 17.53 -11.29
CA LEU A 159 2.49 17.45 -10.64
C LEU A 159 2.67 17.28 -9.13
N GLU A 160 1.79 17.93 -8.37
CA GLU A 160 1.79 17.80 -6.91
C GLU A 160 1.16 16.48 -6.46
N ASN A 161 1.63 15.97 -5.33
CA ASN A 161 1.05 14.82 -4.63
C ASN A 161 0.89 13.58 -5.52
N VAL A 162 1.84 13.32 -6.40
CA VAL A 162 1.90 12.08 -7.17
C VAL A 162 2.46 10.97 -6.28
N ASN A 163 1.78 9.84 -6.25
CA ASN A 163 2.30 8.59 -5.73
C ASN A 163 2.20 7.53 -6.84
N THR A 164 3.25 6.79 -7.04
CA THR A 164 3.38 5.83 -8.15
C THR A 164 2.99 4.41 -7.77
N GLY A 165 2.46 4.18 -6.57
CA GLY A 165 2.04 2.85 -6.11
C GLY A 165 0.91 2.23 -6.93
N LEU A 166 0.06 3.07 -7.52
CA LEU A 166 -0.98 2.66 -8.46
C LEU A 166 -1.02 3.67 -9.61
N ILE A 167 -0.59 3.24 -10.80
CA ILE A 167 -0.56 4.05 -12.01
C ILE A 167 -1.19 3.32 -13.18
N PHE A 168 -1.79 4.06 -14.11
CA PHE A 168 -2.24 3.51 -15.37
C PHE A 168 -1.68 4.32 -16.54
N ILE A 169 -1.00 3.62 -17.43
CA ILE A 169 -0.42 4.15 -18.68
C ILE A 169 -1.15 3.45 -19.84
N PRO A 170 -2.08 4.13 -20.53
CA PRO A 170 -2.97 3.48 -21.47
C PRO A 170 -2.36 3.24 -22.86
N GLY A 171 -1.14 3.73 -23.14
CA GLY A 171 -0.52 3.59 -24.44
C GLY A 171 0.88 4.17 -24.50
N GLU A 172 1.58 3.93 -25.61
CA GLU A 172 2.96 4.37 -25.82
C GLU A 172 3.10 5.89 -25.82
N GLU A 173 2.08 6.60 -26.30
CA GLU A 173 2.03 8.06 -26.32
C GLU A 173 1.88 8.73 -24.95
N TYR A 174 1.70 7.93 -23.88
CA TYR A 174 1.62 8.42 -22.50
C TYR A 174 2.90 8.17 -21.71
N TYR A 175 3.81 7.33 -22.21
CA TYR A 175 5.09 7.05 -21.56
C TYR A 175 6.23 7.76 -22.29
N ASN A 176 6.60 8.93 -21.79
CA ASN A 176 7.65 9.73 -22.39
C ASN A 176 8.99 9.54 -21.66
N ILE A 177 9.84 8.68 -22.23
CA ILE A 177 11.16 8.38 -21.65
C ILE A 177 12.11 9.59 -21.71
N GLU A 178 11.95 10.50 -22.67
CA GLU A 178 12.75 11.73 -22.75
C GLU A 178 12.44 12.68 -21.60
N SER A 179 11.18 12.75 -21.17
CA SER A 179 10.82 13.48 -19.95
C SER A 179 11.44 12.85 -18.70
N ILE A 180 11.47 11.52 -18.61
CA ILE A 180 12.15 10.82 -17.51
C ILE A 180 13.66 11.07 -17.56
N GLU A 181 14.30 11.00 -18.73
CA GLU A 181 15.72 11.32 -18.92
C GLU A 181 16.04 12.73 -18.47
N ASN A 182 15.21 13.70 -18.88
CA ASN A 182 15.36 15.10 -18.46
C ASN A 182 15.24 15.26 -16.93
N ALA A 183 14.24 14.66 -16.32
CA ALA A 183 14.10 14.65 -14.87
C ALA A 183 15.32 14.07 -14.17
N LEU A 184 15.75 12.88 -14.60
CA LEU A 184 16.91 12.20 -14.02
C LEU A 184 18.20 12.96 -14.23
N SER A 185 18.37 13.66 -15.37
CA SER A 185 19.54 14.50 -15.62
C SER A 185 19.69 15.61 -14.58
N ASN A 186 18.59 16.11 -14.05
CA ASN A 186 18.57 17.11 -12.98
C ASN A 186 18.70 16.48 -11.57
N LEU A 187 18.07 15.33 -11.35
CA LEU A 187 18.01 14.70 -10.04
C LEU A 187 19.30 13.97 -9.62
N ILE A 188 20.06 13.43 -10.59
CA ILE A 188 21.25 12.59 -10.29
C ILE A 188 22.56 13.16 -10.85
N ARG A 189 22.54 14.36 -11.43
CA ARG A 189 23.74 14.99 -12.05
C ARG A 189 24.90 15.13 -11.08
N ASP A 190 24.64 15.71 -9.91
CA ASP A 190 25.66 16.14 -8.97
C ASP A 190 25.97 15.07 -7.92
N GLU A 191 25.48 13.84 -8.09
CA GLU A 191 25.66 12.71 -7.17
C GLU A 191 25.20 12.96 -5.71
N ILE A 192 24.72 14.15 -5.40
CA ILE A 192 24.16 14.53 -4.11
C ILE A 192 22.65 14.42 -4.23
N ASN A 193 22.11 13.34 -3.67
CA ASN A 193 20.67 13.19 -3.61
C ASN A 193 20.24 12.92 -2.17
N TYR A 194 19.51 13.86 -1.60
CA TYR A 194 19.09 13.78 -0.19
C TYR A 194 18.01 12.71 0.04
N PHE A 195 17.22 12.39 -0.99
CA PHE A 195 16.11 11.43 -0.89
C PHE A 195 16.08 10.46 -2.08
N PRO A 196 17.04 9.51 -2.17
CA PRO A 196 17.12 8.58 -3.30
C PRO A 196 15.87 7.75 -3.52
N SER A 197 15.11 7.47 -2.46
CA SER A 197 13.83 6.75 -2.51
C SER A 197 12.72 7.49 -3.25
N TRP A 198 12.86 8.81 -3.45
CA TRP A 198 11.85 9.64 -4.11
C TRP A 198 12.20 10.01 -5.56
N ILE A 199 13.35 9.57 -6.06
CA ILE A 199 13.79 9.88 -7.44
C ILE A 199 12.79 9.36 -8.47
N GLU A 200 12.35 8.13 -8.32
CA GLU A 200 11.37 7.50 -9.21
C GLU A 200 10.07 8.30 -9.24
N GLN A 201 9.50 8.59 -8.08
CA GLN A 201 8.27 9.36 -7.96
C GLN A 201 8.41 10.77 -8.56
N SER A 202 9.56 11.43 -8.37
CA SER A 202 9.85 12.73 -8.95
C SER A 202 9.92 12.68 -10.49
N ALA A 203 10.55 11.64 -11.03
CA ALA A 203 10.66 11.47 -12.48
C ALA A 203 9.28 11.23 -13.13
N PHE A 204 8.43 10.40 -12.51
CA PHE A 204 7.06 10.21 -12.96
C PHE A 204 6.22 11.48 -12.80
N ALA A 205 6.34 12.21 -11.70
CA ALA A 205 5.61 13.46 -11.48
C ALA A 205 5.96 14.52 -12.55
N HIS A 206 7.24 14.56 -13.00
CA HIS A 206 7.65 15.38 -14.12
C HIS A 206 7.05 14.89 -15.44
N MET A 207 7.15 13.61 -15.74
CA MET A 207 6.58 13.04 -16.95
C MET A 207 5.06 13.30 -17.04
N PHE A 208 4.33 13.12 -15.96
CA PHE A 208 2.89 13.36 -15.88
C PHE A 208 2.55 14.85 -16.06
N TYR A 209 3.37 15.75 -15.51
CA TYR A 209 3.22 17.19 -15.73
C TYR A 209 3.40 17.56 -17.20
N MET A 210 4.44 17.05 -17.84
CA MET A 210 4.74 17.33 -19.24
C MET A 210 3.68 16.78 -20.21
N ASP A 211 3.07 15.66 -19.85
CA ASP A 211 1.97 15.07 -20.62
C ASP A 211 0.65 15.84 -20.44
N GLY A 212 0.35 16.29 -19.25
CA GLY A 212 -0.84 17.08 -18.90
C GLY A 212 -2.18 16.35 -18.90
N ARG A 213 -2.24 15.07 -19.25
CA ARG A 213 -3.49 14.26 -19.34
C ARG A 213 -3.74 13.39 -18.09
N TYR A 214 -2.72 13.16 -17.29
CA TYR A 214 -2.81 12.30 -16.10
C TYR A 214 -3.74 12.87 -15.02
N LYS A 215 -4.60 12.01 -14.49
CA LYS A 215 -5.54 12.37 -13.42
C LYS A 215 -5.12 11.77 -12.08
N SER A 216 -5.27 12.53 -11.03
CA SER A 216 -5.19 12.00 -9.67
C SER A 216 -6.45 11.19 -9.35
N LEU A 217 -6.31 10.00 -8.79
CA LEU A 217 -7.44 9.29 -8.19
C LEU A 217 -8.04 10.08 -7.02
N ASN A 218 -9.29 9.81 -6.71
CA ASN A 218 -10.01 10.50 -5.64
C ASN A 218 -9.39 10.20 -4.27
N LYS A 219 -8.85 11.23 -3.62
CA LYS A 219 -8.22 11.15 -2.28
C LYS A 219 -9.15 10.65 -1.17
N SER A 220 -10.47 10.77 -1.32
CA SER A 220 -11.41 10.28 -0.32
C SER A 220 -11.60 8.76 -0.36
N LYS A 221 -11.30 8.13 -1.51
CA LYS A 221 -11.45 6.70 -1.77
C LYS A 221 -10.12 5.94 -1.78
N ASN A 222 -9.04 6.61 -2.20
CA ASN A 222 -7.70 6.04 -2.35
C ASN A 222 -6.78 6.67 -1.30
N ARG A 223 -6.39 5.90 -0.28
CA ARG A 223 -5.81 6.45 0.94
C ARG A 223 -4.51 5.79 1.35
N ILE A 224 -3.70 6.56 2.09
CA ILE A 224 -2.49 6.09 2.76
C ILE A 224 -2.79 6.00 4.27
N PRO A 225 -3.03 4.80 4.83
CA PRO A 225 -3.59 4.62 6.18
C PRO A 225 -2.72 5.15 7.30
N PHE A 226 -1.40 5.24 7.09
CA PHE A 226 -0.47 5.72 8.11
C PHE A 226 -0.64 7.22 8.42
N PHE A 227 -1.02 8.00 7.40
CA PHE A 227 -1.14 9.46 7.50
C PHE A 227 -2.57 9.98 7.52
N GLN A 228 -3.54 9.11 7.32
CA GLN A 228 -4.93 9.50 7.15
C GLN A 228 -5.85 8.57 7.95
N GLU A 229 -6.89 9.14 8.52
CA GLU A 229 -8.00 8.34 9.03
C GLU A 229 -8.68 7.60 7.86
N VAL A 230 -8.86 6.29 8.01
CA VAL A 230 -9.43 5.42 6.97
C VAL A 230 -10.76 4.86 7.40
N ASP A 231 -11.81 5.23 6.69
CA ASP A 231 -13.07 4.51 6.71
C ASP A 231 -13.05 3.44 5.61
N ILE A 232 -12.84 2.18 5.99
CA ILE A 232 -12.78 1.06 5.04
C ILE A 232 -14.04 0.97 4.18
N LYS A 233 -15.21 1.29 4.73
CA LYS A 233 -16.48 1.21 4.00
C LYS A 233 -16.55 2.20 2.83
N LYS A 234 -15.79 3.31 2.91
CA LYS A 234 -15.74 4.35 1.89
C LYS A 234 -14.48 4.32 1.04
N SER A 235 -13.47 3.57 1.46
CA SER A 235 -12.21 3.45 0.72
C SER A 235 -12.32 2.39 -0.37
N GLU A 236 -11.71 2.62 -1.53
CA GLU A 236 -11.57 1.64 -2.60
C GLU A 236 -10.21 0.95 -2.52
N CYS A 237 -9.13 1.72 -2.41
CA CYS A 237 -7.77 1.23 -2.33
C CYS A 237 -6.99 1.88 -1.20
N LEU A 238 -6.19 1.09 -0.50
CA LEU A 238 -5.26 1.52 0.54
C LEU A 238 -3.83 1.26 0.08
N HIS A 239 -2.94 2.24 0.27
CA HIS A 239 -1.52 2.11 -0.01
C HIS A 239 -0.71 2.17 1.28
N PHE A 240 -0.01 1.10 1.61
CA PHE A 240 0.75 0.95 2.85
C PHE A 240 2.23 1.29 2.60
N VAL A 241 2.52 2.57 2.38
CA VAL A 241 3.87 3.05 2.09
C VAL A 241 4.90 2.64 3.15
N SER A 242 6.14 2.43 2.73
CA SER A 242 7.24 1.81 3.48
C SER A 242 7.67 2.54 4.76
N TYR A 243 6.98 2.28 5.86
CA TYR A 243 7.44 2.59 7.23
C TYR A 243 7.62 1.29 8.02
N PRO A 244 8.48 1.25 9.04
CA PRO A 244 8.79 0.01 9.78
C PRO A 244 7.56 -0.72 10.34
N ASP A 245 6.54 0.01 10.77
CA ASP A 245 5.33 -0.56 11.37
C ASP A 245 4.18 -0.80 10.38
N VAL A 246 4.33 -0.38 9.13
CA VAL A 246 3.28 -0.47 8.10
C VAL A 246 2.90 -1.92 7.79
N ARG A 247 3.84 -2.87 7.87
CA ARG A 247 3.53 -4.30 7.66
C ARG A 247 2.59 -4.87 8.70
N LYS A 248 2.73 -4.48 9.96
CA LYS A 248 1.79 -4.90 11.02
C LYS A 248 0.41 -4.36 10.70
N LEU A 249 0.33 -3.09 10.32
CA LEU A 249 -0.90 -2.44 9.92
C LEU A 249 -1.52 -3.13 8.69
N TYR A 250 -0.73 -3.40 7.65
CA TYR A 250 -1.15 -4.13 6.46
C TYR A 250 -1.75 -5.49 6.80
N ASN A 251 -1.01 -6.31 7.55
CA ASN A 251 -1.48 -7.65 7.94
C ASN A 251 -2.79 -7.59 8.72
N SER A 252 -2.95 -6.57 9.54
CA SER A 252 -4.17 -6.36 10.28
C SER A 252 -5.38 -6.08 9.37
N TYR A 253 -5.22 -5.24 8.33
CA TYR A 253 -6.27 -4.99 7.34
C TYR A 253 -6.59 -6.23 6.48
N VAL A 254 -5.57 -6.99 6.07
CA VAL A 254 -5.76 -8.25 5.34
C VAL A 254 -6.54 -9.27 6.17
N SER A 255 -6.16 -9.42 7.43
CA SER A 255 -6.87 -10.30 8.37
C SER A 255 -8.33 -9.88 8.53
N LYS A 256 -8.58 -8.58 8.67
CA LYS A 256 -9.94 -8.03 8.77
C LYS A 256 -10.79 -8.30 7.54
N MET A 257 -10.24 -8.15 6.35
CA MET A 257 -10.96 -8.43 5.09
C MET A 257 -11.29 -9.90 4.95
N ASN A 258 -10.31 -10.78 5.15
CA ASN A 258 -10.50 -12.23 5.03
C ASN A 258 -11.47 -12.75 6.07
N PHE A 259 -11.44 -12.17 7.27
CA PHE A 259 -12.29 -12.54 8.38
C PHE A 259 -13.76 -12.18 8.12
N LYS A 260 -14.06 -10.96 7.66
CA LYS A 260 -15.44 -10.52 7.40
C LYS A 260 -16.17 -11.35 6.33
N GLU A 261 -15.44 -11.96 5.40
CA GLU A 261 -16.04 -12.80 4.36
C GLU A 261 -16.52 -14.17 4.87
N ASN A 262 -15.86 -14.68 5.93
CA ASN A 262 -16.04 -16.05 6.41
C ASN A 262 -16.57 -16.12 7.85
N SER A 263 -16.80 -14.98 8.50
CA SER A 263 -17.14 -14.93 9.92
C SER A 263 -18.57 -14.46 10.16
N LYS A 264 -19.13 -14.94 11.28
CA LYS A 264 -20.41 -14.50 11.80
C LYS A 264 -20.19 -13.43 12.86
N LYS A 265 -20.89 -12.30 12.77
CA LYS A 265 -20.94 -11.31 13.86
C LYS A 265 -21.66 -11.92 15.04
N ILE A 266 -20.98 -12.05 16.17
CA ILE A 266 -21.53 -12.69 17.38
C ILE A 266 -21.81 -11.70 18.51
N TYR A 267 -21.19 -10.51 18.46
CA TYR A 267 -21.31 -9.54 19.52
C TYR A 267 -21.19 -8.10 19.00
N GLU A 268 -22.01 -7.22 19.58
CA GLU A 268 -21.94 -5.79 19.36
C GLU A 268 -22.35 -5.08 20.66
N LYS A 269 -21.52 -4.19 21.16
CA LYS A 269 -21.79 -3.40 22.35
C LYS A 269 -21.12 -2.05 22.28
N THR A 270 -21.82 -1.04 22.73
CA THR A 270 -21.23 0.27 23.03
C THR A 270 -21.03 0.36 24.53
N ILE A 271 -19.81 0.60 24.97
CA ILE A 271 -19.47 0.86 26.37
C ILE A 271 -19.08 2.33 26.53
N GLU A 272 -19.39 2.93 27.68
CA GLU A 272 -18.89 4.24 28.03
C GLU A 272 -17.55 4.11 28.76
N VAL A 273 -16.51 4.72 28.22
CA VAL A 273 -15.21 4.84 28.86
C VAL A 273 -15.07 6.26 29.38
N GLU A 274 -14.91 6.40 30.69
CA GLU A 274 -14.71 7.69 31.33
C GLU A 274 -13.29 8.20 31.09
N TYR A 275 -13.20 9.37 30.49
CA TYR A 275 -11.94 10.01 30.14
C TYR A 275 -12.00 11.50 30.51
N ASP A 276 -11.08 11.98 31.35
CA ASP A 276 -11.00 13.37 31.78
C ASP A 276 -12.39 13.95 32.13
N PHE A 277 -13.13 13.23 33.01
CA PHE A 277 -14.51 13.52 33.41
C PHE A 277 -15.55 13.50 32.28
N LYS A 278 -15.20 13.05 31.09
CA LYS A 278 -16.11 12.84 29.97
C LYS A 278 -16.31 11.35 29.71
N LYS A 279 -17.53 10.99 29.42
CA LYS A 279 -17.85 9.63 28.98
C LYS A 279 -17.76 9.56 27.46
N ILE A 280 -16.90 8.71 26.97
CA ILE A 280 -16.66 8.53 25.53
C ILE A 280 -17.18 7.15 25.14
N PRO A 281 -18.10 7.05 24.19
CA PRO A 281 -18.57 5.76 23.72
C PRO A 281 -17.47 5.02 22.94
N LEU A 282 -17.26 3.76 23.31
CA LEU A 282 -16.42 2.79 22.61
C LEU A 282 -17.33 1.69 22.04
N GLU A 283 -17.46 1.64 20.75
CA GLU A 283 -18.16 0.56 20.04
C GLU A 283 -17.23 -0.65 19.92
N ILE A 284 -17.74 -1.83 20.25
CA ILE A 284 -17.02 -3.10 20.18
C ILE A 284 -17.86 -4.05 19.34
N GLU A 285 -17.27 -4.57 18.28
CA GLU A 285 -17.86 -5.61 17.45
C GLU A 285 -16.98 -6.86 17.53
N THR A 286 -17.57 -8.03 17.67
CA THR A 286 -16.86 -9.30 17.66
C THR A 286 -17.41 -10.21 16.58
N TYR A 287 -16.50 -10.80 15.82
CA TYR A 287 -16.78 -11.74 14.75
C TYR A 287 -16.09 -13.07 15.03
N GLU A 288 -16.71 -14.15 14.62
CA GLU A 288 -16.24 -15.51 14.86
C GLU A 288 -16.21 -16.33 13.56
N ASP A 289 -15.13 -17.05 13.33
CA ASP A 289 -15.08 -18.19 12.40
C ASP A 289 -14.66 -19.46 13.15
N ASP A 290 -14.40 -20.56 12.43
CA ASP A 290 -14.05 -21.86 13.03
C ASP A 290 -12.72 -21.84 13.81
N LEU A 291 -11.82 -20.89 13.48
CA LEU A 291 -10.45 -20.86 13.97
C LEU A 291 -10.11 -19.65 14.83
N PHE A 292 -10.84 -18.54 14.66
CA PHE A 292 -10.48 -17.25 15.25
C PHE A 292 -11.66 -16.47 15.80
N LEU A 293 -11.36 -15.61 16.76
CA LEU A 293 -12.20 -14.51 17.24
C LEU A 293 -11.55 -13.19 16.87
N ASN A 294 -12.28 -12.30 16.19
CA ASN A 294 -11.83 -10.96 15.85
C ASN A 294 -12.64 -9.92 16.63
N PHE A 295 -11.93 -8.98 17.25
CA PHE A 295 -12.50 -7.88 18.02
C PHE A 295 -12.19 -6.57 17.32
N GLU A 296 -13.22 -5.82 16.95
CA GLU A 296 -13.12 -4.49 16.38
C GLU A 296 -13.55 -3.44 17.40
N PHE A 297 -12.76 -2.38 17.51
CA PHE A 297 -13.03 -1.24 18.40
C PHE A 297 -13.12 0.04 17.59
N LYS A 298 -14.13 0.85 17.90
CA LYS A 298 -14.30 2.18 17.34
C LYS A 298 -14.60 3.19 18.42
N TRP A 299 -13.79 4.23 18.52
CA TRP A 299 -14.03 5.38 19.38
C TRP A 299 -14.94 6.38 18.69
N CYS A 300 -16.06 6.70 19.31
CA CYS A 300 -17.00 7.72 18.81
C CYS A 300 -16.61 9.11 19.30
N ILE A 301 -15.43 9.61 18.90
CA ILE A 301 -14.94 10.93 19.29
C ILE A 301 -15.08 11.88 18.10
N GLU A 302 -16.09 12.74 18.10
CA GLU A 302 -16.25 13.76 17.04
C GLU A 302 -15.56 15.10 17.34
N SER A 303 -15.12 15.39 18.56
CA SER A 303 -14.81 16.80 18.90
C SER A 303 -13.80 17.09 20.00
N VAL A 304 -12.95 16.18 20.39
CA VAL A 304 -11.93 16.51 21.39
C VAL A 304 -10.56 16.46 20.76
N GLY A 305 -9.84 17.59 20.78
CA GLY A 305 -8.46 17.73 20.28
C GLY A 305 -7.44 16.88 21.06
N ILE A 306 -7.67 15.56 21.09
CA ILE A 306 -6.84 14.58 21.77
C ILE A 306 -5.81 14.07 20.76
N ASN A 307 -4.85 14.91 20.41
CA ASN A 307 -3.75 14.56 19.52
C ASN A 307 -2.64 13.74 20.18
N ALA A 308 -2.81 13.24 21.42
CA ALA A 308 -1.67 12.73 22.18
C ALA A 308 -1.93 11.48 23.01
N LEU A 309 -2.96 10.68 22.75
CA LEU A 309 -3.23 9.52 23.58
C LEU A 309 -2.90 8.21 22.89
N SER A 310 -2.01 7.45 23.51
CA SER A 310 -1.78 6.05 23.17
C SER A 310 -2.85 5.19 23.88
N HIS A 311 -3.72 4.54 23.09
CA HIS A 311 -4.63 3.54 23.58
C HIS A 311 -3.97 2.18 23.53
N GLN A 312 -4.11 1.43 24.63
CA GLN A 312 -3.62 0.06 24.69
C GLN A 312 -4.74 -0.87 25.13
N PHE A 313 -4.83 -2.03 24.49
CA PHE A 313 -5.67 -3.12 24.91
C PHE A 313 -4.80 -4.27 25.35
N LYS A 314 -5.07 -4.78 26.53
CA LYS A 314 -4.46 -5.98 27.05
C LYS A 314 -5.46 -7.12 27.01
N ILE A 315 -5.06 -8.20 26.38
CA ILE A 315 -5.86 -9.41 26.27
C ILE A 315 -5.20 -10.48 27.09
N LYS A 316 -5.98 -11.08 27.93
CA LYS A 316 -5.55 -12.17 28.78
C LYS A 316 -6.37 -13.41 28.50
N THR A 317 -5.68 -14.45 28.09
CA THR A 317 -6.21 -15.82 27.98
C THR A 317 -5.57 -16.68 29.05
N PRO A 318 -6.04 -17.92 29.29
CA PRO A 318 -5.36 -18.84 30.18
C PRO A 318 -3.90 -19.14 29.83
N GLU A 319 -3.55 -18.99 28.55
CA GLU A 319 -2.25 -19.37 28.00
C GLU A 319 -1.29 -18.16 27.84
N GLU A 320 -1.82 -16.94 27.59
CA GLU A 320 -0.97 -15.77 27.34
C GLU A 320 -1.63 -14.44 27.74
N GLU A 321 -0.79 -13.45 27.95
CA GLU A 321 -1.20 -12.04 28.08
C GLU A 321 -0.51 -11.23 26.98
N THR A 322 -1.29 -10.60 26.11
CA THR A 322 -0.78 -9.80 24.99
C THR A 322 -1.29 -8.37 25.08
N VAL A 323 -0.39 -7.39 24.89
CA VAL A 323 -0.72 -5.97 24.84
C VAL A 323 -0.68 -5.48 23.41
N TYR A 324 -1.79 -4.90 22.96
CA TYR A 324 -1.90 -4.26 21.66
C TYR A 324 -1.93 -2.74 21.82
N GLU A 325 -1.06 -2.05 21.11
CA GLU A 325 -0.95 -0.60 21.14
C GLU A 325 -1.52 0.00 19.85
N PHE A 326 -2.48 0.91 19.98
CA PHE A 326 -3.19 1.50 18.85
C PHE A 326 -2.86 2.99 18.66
N GLY A 327 -1.99 3.56 19.47
CA GLY A 327 -1.65 4.97 19.43
C GLY A 327 -2.90 5.84 19.56
N SER A 328 -2.99 6.90 18.75
CA SER A 328 -4.15 7.82 18.70
C SER A 328 -5.23 7.36 17.71
N ASN A 329 -5.17 6.13 17.20
CA ASN A 329 -6.13 5.64 16.21
C ASN A 329 -7.52 5.46 16.81
N LYS A 330 -8.53 5.98 16.13
CA LYS A 330 -9.94 5.81 16.52
C LYS A 330 -10.48 4.40 16.29
N TYR A 331 -9.73 3.57 15.57
CA TYR A 331 -10.07 2.19 15.23
C TYR A 331 -8.92 1.27 15.61
N GLY A 332 -9.26 0.12 16.15
CA GLY A 332 -8.31 -0.94 16.41
C GLY A 332 -9.00 -2.31 16.31
N PHE A 333 -8.23 -3.34 16.09
CA PHE A 333 -8.72 -4.70 16.15
C PHE A 333 -7.60 -5.66 16.52
N PHE A 334 -7.96 -6.82 17.02
CA PHE A 334 -7.06 -7.93 17.29
C PHE A 334 -7.77 -9.27 17.04
N ILE A 335 -6.98 -10.30 16.77
CA ILE A 335 -7.46 -11.65 16.45
C ILE A 335 -6.88 -12.62 17.47
N ILE A 336 -7.74 -13.48 18.01
CA ILE A 336 -7.39 -14.54 18.97
C ILE A 336 -7.66 -15.88 18.30
N LYS A 337 -6.69 -16.80 18.37
CA LYS A 337 -6.84 -18.15 17.87
C LYS A 337 -7.66 -18.99 18.84
N LYS A 338 -8.60 -19.76 18.32
CA LYS A 338 -9.39 -20.74 19.09
C LYS A 338 -8.64 -22.08 19.24
N PRO A 339 -9.00 -22.93 20.24
CA PRO A 339 -10.03 -22.66 21.25
C PRO A 339 -9.54 -21.74 22.36
N VAL A 340 -10.43 -20.93 22.93
CA VAL A 340 -10.15 -20.10 24.11
C VAL A 340 -11.28 -20.24 25.10
N ASP A 341 -10.98 -20.76 26.29
CA ASP A 341 -11.98 -21.02 27.32
C ASP A 341 -12.42 -19.76 28.07
N LYS A 342 -11.53 -18.76 28.15
CA LYS A 342 -11.80 -17.50 28.81
C LYS A 342 -10.96 -16.37 28.24
N ILE A 343 -11.61 -15.24 27.98
CA ILE A 343 -10.96 -14.02 27.49
C ILE A 343 -11.26 -12.89 28.47
N GLU A 344 -10.22 -12.25 28.95
CA GLU A 344 -10.32 -11.00 29.69
C GLU A 344 -9.69 -9.88 28.89
N ILE A 345 -10.42 -8.80 28.67
CA ILE A 345 -9.97 -7.63 27.93
C ILE A 345 -9.87 -6.46 28.86
N TYR A 346 -8.73 -5.82 28.86
CA TYR A 346 -8.47 -4.62 29.64
C TYR A 346 -8.12 -3.49 28.67
N HIS A 347 -8.62 -2.31 28.95
CA HIS A 347 -8.25 -1.10 28.22
C HIS A 347 -7.51 -0.15 29.16
N THR A 348 -6.51 0.52 28.63
CA THR A 348 -5.85 1.64 29.28
C THR A 348 -5.53 2.73 28.27
N TYR A 349 -5.36 3.93 28.77
CA TYR A 349 -4.76 5.04 28.06
C TYR A 349 -3.60 5.61 28.86
N GLU A 350 -2.61 6.11 28.18
CA GLU A 350 -1.49 6.77 28.83
C GLU A 350 -1.70 8.28 28.82
N TRP A 351 -1.73 8.85 30.04
CA TRP A 351 -1.83 10.29 30.26
C TRP A 351 -0.79 10.72 31.26
N TYR A 352 0.16 11.56 30.83
CA TYR A 352 1.28 12.03 31.66
C TYR A 352 2.02 10.91 32.41
N GLY A 353 2.25 9.77 31.74
CA GLY A 353 3.00 8.65 32.31
C GLY A 353 2.22 7.80 33.33
N LYS A 354 0.92 8.02 33.50
CA LYS A 354 0.06 7.17 34.31
C LYS A 354 -0.73 6.22 33.44
N LYS A 355 -0.65 4.92 33.76
CA LYS A 355 -1.43 3.85 33.12
C LYS A 355 -2.35 3.23 34.16
N ASP A 356 -3.64 3.25 33.91
CA ASP A 356 -4.65 2.56 34.73
C ASP A 356 -5.43 1.60 33.83
N TRP A 357 -5.31 0.30 34.13
CA TRP A 357 -5.94 -0.75 33.36
C TRP A 357 -7.36 -1.00 33.87
N ARG A 358 -8.34 -0.76 33.03
CA ARG A 358 -9.76 -1.03 33.33
C ARG A 358 -10.22 -2.28 32.60
N LYS A 359 -10.79 -3.22 33.33
CA LYS A 359 -11.37 -4.42 32.74
C LYS A 359 -12.63 -4.05 31.95
N ILE A 360 -12.69 -4.53 30.71
CA ILE A 360 -13.90 -4.51 29.91
C ILE A 360 -14.63 -5.81 30.20
N GLU A 361 -15.84 -5.74 30.76
CA GLU A 361 -16.63 -6.93 30.97
C GLU A 361 -17.12 -7.45 29.62
N PHE A 362 -16.63 -8.63 29.27
CA PHE A 362 -17.09 -9.45 28.16
C PHE A 362 -17.94 -10.58 28.70
N LEU A 363 -18.95 -11.00 27.92
CA LEU A 363 -19.78 -12.17 28.23
C LEU A 363 -18.96 -13.44 28.33
#